data_86ef68e32fa6f591ab1be48301b995c4
#
_entry.id   86ef68e32fa6f591ab1be48301b995c4
#
_cell.length_a   1.000
_cell.length_b   1.000
_cell.length_c   1.000
_cell.angle_alpha   90.00
_cell.angle_beta   90.00
_cell.angle_gamma   90.00
#
_symmetry.space_group_name_H-M   'P 1'
#
loop_
_entity.id
_entity.type
_entity.pdbx_description
1 polymer ?
#
loop_
_entity_poly.entity_id
_entity_poly.type
_entity_poly.pdbx_seq_one_letter_code
_entity_poly.pdbx_strand_id
1 'polypeptide(L)'
;MKIITYNVNGLRAAVGKGLPEWLAQEQPDVLCLQETKLQPDQYPAEAFEALGYKAWLFSAQKKGYSGVAILSRREPDHVEYGMGIEKYDNEGRFIRADFGDLSVISVYHPSGTSGDERQAFKMEWLEDFQNYVVELQKSRPKLILCGDYNICHEPIDIHDPVRNATNSGFLPEEIGRAHV
;
A
#
# COMPACT_ATOMS: atom_id res chain seq x y z
N MET A 1 -13.52 14.14 3.63
CA MET A 1 -12.61 13.47 2.66
C MET A 1 -12.95 11.99 2.66
N LYS A 2 -13.29 11.43 1.50
CA LYS A 2 -13.51 9.98 1.32
C LYS A 2 -12.21 9.35 0.80
N ILE A 3 -11.65 8.42 1.57
CA ILE A 3 -10.42 7.72 1.20
C ILE A 3 -10.76 6.24 1.04
N ILE A 4 -10.31 5.65 -0.06
CA ILE A 4 -10.48 4.21 -0.32
C ILE A 4 -9.10 3.59 -0.51
N THR A 5 -8.92 2.38 0.01
CA THR A 5 -7.74 1.54 -0.22
C THR A 5 -8.13 0.27 -0.96
N TYR A 6 -7.31 -0.16 -1.93
CA TYR A 6 -7.60 -1.34 -2.74
C TYR A 6 -6.33 -2.01 -3.27
N ASN A 7 -6.09 -3.26 -2.87
CA ASN A 7 -5.08 -4.10 -3.53
C ASN A 7 -5.64 -4.57 -4.87
N VAL A 8 -5.12 -4.04 -5.97
CA VAL A 8 -5.64 -4.28 -7.33
C VAL A 8 -5.04 -5.51 -8.00
N ASN A 9 -3.98 -6.09 -7.42
CA ASN A 9 -3.28 -7.25 -8.00
C ASN A 9 -3.01 -7.08 -9.50
N GLY A 10 -2.49 -5.92 -9.88
CA GLY A 10 -2.20 -5.51 -11.24
C GLY A 10 -3.17 -4.47 -11.78
N LEU A 11 -2.74 -3.18 -11.79
CA LEU A 11 -3.59 -2.04 -12.15
C LEU A 11 -4.14 -2.14 -13.57
N ARG A 12 -3.35 -2.58 -14.55
CA ARG A 12 -3.82 -2.74 -15.94
C ARG A 12 -4.95 -3.77 -16.05
N ALA A 13 -4.84 -4.88 -15.32
CA ALA A 13 -5.89 -5.89 -15.28
C ALA A 13 -7.15 -5.36 -14.58
N ALA A 14 -6.99 -4.58 -13.49
CA ALA A 14 -8.11 -3.96 -12.79
C ALA A 14 -8.85 -2.95 -13.66
N VAL A 15 -8.14 -2.16 -14.46
CA VAL A 15 -8.76 -1.24 -15.45
C VAL A 15 -9.61 -2.03 -16.45
N GLY A 16 -9.09 -3.14 -17.00
CA GLY A 16 -9.85 -3.99 -17.91
C GLY A 16 -11.05 -4.72 -17.26
N LYS A 17 -11.15 -4.71 -15.93
CA LYS A 17 -12.26 -5.30 -15.16
C LYS A 17 -13.25 -4.28 -14.61
N GLY A 18 -13.16 -3.02 -15.02
CA GLY A 18 -14.13 -1.99 -14.66
C GLY A 18 -13.73 -1.11 -13.48
N LEU A 19 -12.44 -1.02 -13.13
CA LEU A 19 -11.98 -0.12 -12.07
C LEU A 19 -12.33 1.35 -12.35
N PRO A 20 -12.20 1.90 -13.59
CA PRO A 20 -12.59 3.28 -13.87
C PRO A 20 -14.09 3.51 -13.70
N GLU A 21 -14.93 2.57 -14.11
CA GLU A 21 -16.40 2.65 -14.00
C GLU A 21 -16.83 2.62 -12.53
N TRP A 22 -16.22 1.77 -11.73
CA TRP A 22 -16.42 1.73 -10.30
C TRP A 22 -15.96 3.04 -9.64
N LEU A 23 -14.79 3.56 -10.03
CA LEU A 23 -14.25 4.81 -9.51
C LEU A 23 -15.15 6.01 -9.83
N ALA A 24 -15.78 6.01 -11.02
CA ALA A 24 -16.75 7.03 -11.43
C ALA A 24 -18.02 7.02 -10.55
N GLN A 25 -18.39 5.86 -10.01
CA GLN A 25 -19.54 5.72 -9.09
C GLN A 25 -19.16 6.11 -7.66
N GLU A 26 -18.05 5.58 -7.15
CA GLU A 26 -17.61 5.77 -5.77
C GLU A 26 -17.07 7.16 -5.47
N GLN A 27 -16.42 7.78 -6.43
CA GLN A 27 -15.87 9.14 -6.37
C GLN A 27 -15.09 9.48 -5.09
N PRO A 28 -14.11 8.67 -4.64
CA PRO A 28 -13.30 9.05 -3.50
C PRO A 28 -12.48 10.31 -3.77
N ASP A 29 -12.16 11.04 -2.72
CA ASP A 29 -11.19 12.14 -2.81
C ASP A 29 -9.78 11.61 -3.06
N VAL A 30 -9.44 10.48 -2.39
CA VAL A 30 -8.15 9.80 -2.49
C VAL A 30 -8.36 8.30 -2.63
N LEU A 31 -7.65 7.66 -3.58
CA LEU A 31 -7.60 6.22 -3.77
C LEU A 31 -6.16 5.74 -3.58
N CYS A 32 -5.95 4.87 -2.59
CA CYS A 32 -4.68 4.21 -2.30
C CYS A 32 -4.67 2.83 -2.94
N LEU A 33 -3.69 2.56 -3.80
CA LEU A 33 -3.57 1.29 -4.52
C LEU A 33 -2.33 0.52 -4.09
N GLN A 34 -2.47 -0.80 -3.97
CA GLN A 34 -1.39 -1.73 -3.72
C GLN A 34 -1.32 -2.76 -4.84
N GLU A 35 -0.15 -3.35 -5.02
CA GLU A 35 0.15 -4.29 -6.11
C GLU A 35 -0.21 -3.75 -7.50
N THR A 36 0.23 -2.54 -7.81
CA THR A 36 0.01 -1.94 -9.13
C THR A 36 0.67 -2.73 -10.26
N LYS A 37 1.80 -3.40 -9.97
CA LYS A 37 2.54 -4.32 -10.89
C LYS A 37 2.83 -3.71 -12.26
N LEU A 38 3.07 -2.41 -12.34
CA LEU A 38 3.38 -1.71 -13.58
C LEU A 38 4.58 -0.77 -13.40
N GLN A 39 5.18 -0.39 -14.52
CA GLN A 39 6.15 0.68 -14.58
C GLN A 39 5.43 2.01 -14.94
N PRO A 40 6.00 3.18 -14.62
CA PRO A 40 5.33 4.46 -14.87
C PRO A 40 4.88 4.69 -16.32
N ASP A 41 5.66 4.21 -17.30
CA ASP A 41 5.34 4.27 -18.73
C ASP A 41 4.15 3.40 -19.16
N GLN A 42 3.71 2.49 -18.28
CA GLN A 42 2.57 1.60 -18.52
C GLN A 42 1.28 2.09 -17.85
N TYR A 43 1.33 3.24 -17.18
CA TYR A 43 0.17 3.77 -16.47
C TYR A 43 -0.90 4.25 -17.45
N PRO A 44 -2.16 3.77 -17.34
CA PRO A 44 -3.24 4.16 -18.24
C PRO A 44 -3.86 5.52 -17.83
N ALA A 45 -3.10 6.60 -17.98
CA ALA A 45 -3.41 7.93 -17.48
C ALA A 45 -4.80 8.42 -17.91
N GLU A 46 -5.14 8.27 -19.20
CA GLU A 46 -6.39 8.75 -19.78
C GLU A 46 -7.63 8.22 -19.03
N ALA A 47 -7.60 6.96 -18.57
CA ALA A 47 -8.72 6.33 -17.88
C ALA A 47 -9.04 7.00 -16.53
N PHE A 48 -8.05 7.62 -15.90
CA PHE A 48 -8.19 8.24 -14.58
C PHE A 48 -8.28 9.77 -14.66
N GLU A 49 -7.53 10.39 -15.58
CA GLU A 49 -7.56 11.83 -15.82
C GLU A 49 -8.93 12.30 -16.31
N ALA A 50 -9.61 11.49 -17.14
CA ALA A 50 -10.98 11.75 -17.57
C ALA A 50 -11.99 11.82 -16.40
N LEU A 51 -11.66 11.19 -15.27
CA LEU A 51 -12.43 11.22 -14.02
C LEU A 51 -11.95 12.30 -13.02
N GLY A 52 -10.95 13.10 -13.42
CA GLY A 52 -10.39 14.18 -12.61
C GLY A 52 -9.34 13.74 -11.61
N TYR A 53 -8.77 12.53 -11.74
CA TYR A 53 -7.71 12.05 -10.86
C TYR A 53 -6.33 12.28 -11.47
N LYS A 54 -5.43 12.82 -10.64
CA LYS A 54 -3.98 12.72 -10.85
C LYS A 54 -3.44 11.53 -10.08
N ALA A 55 -2.32 10.96 -10.54
CA ALA A 55 -1.72 9.78 -9.94
C ALA A 55 -0.25 9.98 -9.62
N TRP A 56 0.14 9.48 -8.47
CA TRP A 56 1.53 9.34 -8.00
C TRP A 56 1.80 7.86 -7.81
N LEU A 57 2.80 7.35 -8.54
CA LEU A 57 3.11 5.92 -8.58
C LEU A 57 4.52 5.70 -8.05
N PHE A 58 4.68 4.69 -7.21
CA PHE A 58 5.97 4.19 -6.79
C PHE A 58 6.09 2.71 -7.15
N SER A 59 6.79 2.46 -8.24
CA SER A 59 6.93 1.12 -8.84
C SER A 59 8.16 0.40 -8.30
N ALA A 60 8.08 -0.92 -8.20
CA ALA A 60 9.26 -1.73 -7.93
C ALA A 60 10.24 -1.67 -9.12
N GLN A 61 11.54 -1.83 -8.85
CA GLN A 61 12.55 -2.01 -9.90
C GLN A 61 12.27 -3.28 -10.71
N LYS A 62 11.83 -4.35 -10.04
CA LYS A 62 11.42 -5.59 -10.68
C LYS A 62 10.09 -5.40 -11.40
N LYS A 63 10.09 -5.56 -12.74
CA LYS A 63 8.89 -5.43 -13.56
C LYS A 63 7.80 -6.44 -13.18
N GLY A 64 6.54 -5.99 -13.17
CA GLY A 64 5.38 -6.85 -12.88
C GLY A 64 5.25 -7.29 -11.42
N TYR A 65 5.91 -6.60 -10.50
CA TYR A 65 5.99 -6.95 -9.09
C TYR A 65 5.63 -5.75 -8.20
N SER A 66 4.94 -5.99 -7.07
CA SER A 66 4.66 -4.99 -6.04
C SER A 66 4.13 -3.64 -6.60
N GLY A 67 4.60 -2.52 -6.07
CA GLY A 67 4.23 -1.17 -6.48
C GLY A 67 2.99 -0.66 -5.75
N VAL A 68 3.06 0.61 -5.33
CA VAL A 68 1.94 1.32 -4.71
C VAL A 68 1.64 2.60 -5.50
N ALA A 69 0.42 3.12 -5.33
CA ALA A 69 0.04 4.40 -5.91
C ALA A 69 -0.97 5.13 -5.04
N ILE A 70 -1.00 6.45 -5.19
CA ILE A 70 -2.08 7.31 -4.70
C ILE A 70 -2.66 8.05 -5.90
N LEU A 71 -3.98 7.94 -6.08
CA LEU A 71 -4.74 8.74 -7.01
C LEU A 71 -5.57 9.75 -6.22
N SER A 72 -5.59 11.01 -6.64
CA SER A 72 -6.33 12.05 -5.95
C SER A 72 -6.93 13.07 -6.91
N ARG A 73 -8.12 13.57 -6.58
CA ARG A 73 -8.75 14.71 -7.26
C ARG A 73 -8.17 16.04 -6.84
N ARG A 74 -7.55 16.07 -5.65
CA ARG A 74 -6.84 17.21 -5.11
C ARG A 74 -5.34 16.96 -5.21
N GLU A 75 -4.59 17.95 -5.64
CA GLU A 75 -3.13 17.89 -5.65
C GLU A 75 -2.60 17.93 -4.21
N PRO A 76 -1.76 16.98 -3.79
CA PRO A 76 -1.10 17.04 -2.50
C PRO A 76 -0.05 18.15 -2.48
N ASP A 77 0.21 18.69 -1.29
CA ASP A 77 1.24 19.70 -1.08
C ASP A 77 2.66 19.10 -1.18
N HIS A 78 2.78 17.80 -0.85
CA HIS A 78 4.03 17.04 -0.94
C HIS A 78 3.74 15.57 -1.18
N VAL A 79 4.63 14.88 -1.89
CA VAL A 79 4.61 13.41 -2.04
C VAL A 79 5.98 12.85 -1.70
N GLU A 80 6.00 11.86 -0.80
CA GLU A 80 7.19 11.11 -0.41
C GLU A 80 7.15 9.71 -1.01
N TYR A 81 8.23 9.30 -1.66
CA TYR A 81 8.39 8.01 -2.32
C TYR A 81 9.37 7.15 -1.54
N GLY A 82 8.85 6.10 -0.87
CA GLY A 82 9.65 5.21 -0.03
C GLY A 82 9.87 5.75 1.38
N MET A 83 10.63 4.99 2.14
CA MET A 83 11.01 5.29 3.53
C MET A 83 12.48 5.72 3.67
N GLY A 84 13.22 5.78 2.57
CA GLY A 84 14.67 6.03 2.57
C GLY A 84 15.49 4.77 2.89
N ILE A 85 14.89 3.58 2.81
CA ILE A 85 15.56 2.30 3.02
C ILE A 85 15.58 1.53 1.70
N GLU A 86 16.74 1.52 1.05
CA GLU A 86 16.92 1.06 -0.33
C GLU A 86 16.30 -0.32 -0.61
N LYS A 87 16.51 -1.30 0.28
CA LYS A 87 15.98 -2.68 0.09
C LYS A 87 14.46 -2.72 -0.02
N TYR A 88 13.76 -1.78 0.63
CA TYR A 88 12.29 -1.66 0.58
C TYR A 88 11.84 -0.75 -0.56
N ASP A 89 12.55 0.34 -0.76
CA ASP A 89 12.23 1.33 -1.78
C ASP A 89 12.39 0.74 -3.18
N ASN A 90 13.35 -0.18 -3.36
CA ASN A 90 13.50 -0.98 -4.59
C ASN A 90 12.29 -1.87 -4.91
N GLU A 91 11.44 -2.17 -3.92
CA GLU A 91 10.21 -2.93 -4.11
C GLU A 91 8.95 -2.06 -4.25
N GLY A 92 9.07 -0.71 -4.13
CA GLY A 92 7.97 0.21 -4.33
C GLY A 92 6.78 -0.04 -3.39
N ARG A 93 7.04 -0.07 -2.06
CA ARG A 93 6.07 -0.53 -1.06
C ARG A 93 5.38 0.56 -0.25
N PHE A 94 5.88 1.79 -0.34
CA PHE A 94 5.41 2.91 0.48
C PHE A 94 5.35 4.19 -0.33
N ILE A 95 4.21 4.90 -0.25
CA ILE A 95 4.07 6.26 -0.78
C ILE A 95 3.19 7.06 0.17
N ARG A 96 3.57 8.32 0.43
CA ARG A 96 2.83 9.26 1.26
C ARG A 96 2.46 10.50 0.45
N ALA A 97 1.23 10.96 0.59
CA ALA A 97 0.76 12.22 0.05
C ALA A 97 0.24 13.11 1.20
N ASP A 98 0.72 14.35 1.27
CA ASP A 98 0.37 15.32 2.30
C ASP A 98 -0.66 16.31 1.78
N PHE A 99 -1.73 16.52 2.54
CA PHE A 99 -2.83 17.45 2.25
C PHE A 99 -3.03 18.37 3.46
N GLY A 100 -2.28 19.47 3.52
CA GLY A 100 -2.19 20.31 4.71
C GLY A 100 -1.51 19.57 5.86
N ASP A 101 -2.21 19.42 6.96
CA ASP A 101 -1.73 18.71 8.15
C ASP A 101 -2.03 17.20 8.15
N LEU A 102 -2.82 16.73 7.19
CA LEU A 102 -3.14 15.31 7.01
C LEU A 102 -2.15 14.66 6.05
N SER A 103 -1.61 13.52 6.44
CA SER A 103 -0.83 12.64 5.57
C SER A 103 -1.57 11.34 5.29
N VAL A 104 -1.71 10.99 4.02
CA VAL A 104 -2.31 9.73 3.56
C VAL A 104 -1.21 8.85 3.00
N ILE A 105 -1.13 7.62 3.50
CA ILE A 105 -0.08 6.66 3.16
C ILE A 105 -0.73 5.45 2.49
N SER A 106 -0.19 5.05 1.33
CA SER A 106 -0.48 3.75 0.73
C SER A 106 0.72 2.84 0.94
N VAL A 107 0.50 1.72 1.61
CA VAL A 107 1.56 0.76 1.95
C VAL A 107 1.17 -0.66 1.52
N TYR A 108 2.18 -1.41 1.08
CA TYR A 108 2.06 -2.83 0.74
C TYR A 108 3.13 -3.62 1.49
N HIS A 109 2.74 -4.26 2.60
CA HIS A 109 3.66 -5.05 3.41
C HIS A 109 4.12 -6.30 2.65
N PRO A 110 5.37 -6.73 2.83
CA PRO A 110 5.85 -7.96 2.23
C PRO A 110 5.02 -9.17 2.67
N SER A 111 4.79 -10.10 1.73
CA SER A 111 4.31 -11.44 2.07
C SER A 111 5.50 -12.35 2.40
N GLY A 112 5.38 -13.17 3.42
CA GLY A 112 6.37 -14.18 3.79
C GLY A 112 6.11 -15.55 3.17
N THR A 113 5.07 -15.70 2.33
CA THR A 113 4.64 -17.02 1.79
C THR A 113 5.64 -17.68 0.84
N SER A 114 6.65 -16.96 0.36
CA SER A 114 7.64 -17.46 -0.60
C SER A 114 8.90 -18.08 0.07
N GLY A 115 8.81 -18.43 1.35
CA GLY A 115 9.88 -19.11 2.09
C GLY A 115 10.54 -18.26 3.16
N ASP A 116 11.45 -18.89 3.92
CA ASP A 116 12.04 -18.32 5.14
C ASP A 116 12.77 -16.99 4.92
N GLU A 117 13.45 -16.83 3.79
CA GLU A 117 14.13 -15.58 3.44
C GLU A 117 13.13 -14.41 3.31
N ARG A 118 11.96 -14.66 2.67
CA ARG A 118 10.92 -13.63 2.56
C ARG A 118 10.21 -13.38 3.88
N GLN A 119 10.07 -14.40 4.72
CA GLN A 119 9.54 -14.23 6.06
C GLN A 119 10.49 -13.38 6.93
N ALA A 120 11.79 -13.64 6.87
CA ALA A 120 12.79 -12.84 7.57
C ALA A 120 12.76 -11.36 7.09
N PHE A 121 12.72 -11.13 5.77
CA PHE A 121 12.60 -9.81 5.18
C PHE A 121 11.33 -9.09 5.65
N LYS A 122 10.20 -9.80 5.77
CA LYS A 122 8.95 -9.25 6.28
C LYS A 122 9.08 -8.84 7.74
N MET A 123 9.72 -9.65 8.59
CA MET A 123 9.90 -9.32 10.00
C MET A 123 10.78 -8.07 10.19
N GLU A 124 11.87 -7.96 9.41
CA GLU A 124 12.68 -6.74 9.39
C GLU A 124 11.88 -5.51 8.91
N TRP A 125 11.08 -5.68 7.83
CA TRP A 125 10.18 -4.62 7.35
C TRP A 125 9.25 -4.12 8.45
N LEU A 126 8.62 -5.01 9.21
CA LEU A 126 7.65 -4.64 10.24
C LEU A 126 8.27 -3.77 11.34
N GLU A 127 9.50 -4.08 11.74
CA GLU A 127 10.23 -3.30 12.73
C GLU A 127 10.65 -1.93 12.16
N ASP A 128 11.24 -1.91 10.98
CA ASP A 128 11.69 -0.68 10.32
C ASP A 128 10.50 0.23 9.99
N PHE A 129 9.38 -0.33 9.52
CA PHE A 129 8.16 0.41 9.23
C PHE A 129 7.56 1.04 10.49
N GLN A 130 7.47 0.29 11.58
CA GLN A 130 6.98 0.80 12.86
C GLN A 130 7.84 1.97 13.35
N ASN A 131 9.17 1.81 13.32
CA ASN A 131 10.09 2.86 13.73
C ASN A 131 9.95 4.11 12.84
N TYR A 132 9.81 3.93 11.53
CA TYR A 132 9.58 5.02 10.59
C TYR A 132 8.29 5.78 10.89
N VAL A 133 7.16 5.07 11.12
CA VAL A 133 5.88 5.70 11.40
C VAL A 133 5.90 6.45 12.73
N VAL A 134 6.49 5.87 13.78
CA VAL A 134 6.64 6.53 15.10
C VAL A 134 7.45 7.83 14.97
N GLU A 135 8.51 7.82 14.18
CA GLU A 135 9.30 9.04 13.94
C GLU A 135 8.51 10.06 13.10
N LEU A 136 7.82 9.61 12.07
CA LEU A 136 6.99 10.46 11.22
C LEU A 136 5.89 11.16 12.02
N GLN A 137 5.25 10.49 12.98
CA GLN A 137 4.20 11.05 13.82
C GLN A 137 4.64 12.28 14.63
N LYS A 138 5.92 12.42 14.92
CA LYS A 138 6.45 13.59 15.65
C LYS A 138 6.29 14.89 14.85
N SER A 139 6.42 14.82 13.54
CA SER A 139 6.30 15.96 12.63
C SER A 139 4.95 16.01 11.90
N ARG A 140 4.32 14.85 11.70
CA ARG A 140 3.06 14.65 10.98
C ARG A 140 2.08 13.85 11.84
N PRO A 141 1.44 14.45 12.86
CA PRO A 141 0.63 13.69 13.83
C PRO A 141 -0.70 13.16 13.27
N LYS A 142 -1.18 13.70 12.13
CA LYS A 142 -2.42 13.26 11.50
C LYS A 142 -2.10 12.34 10.33
N LEU A 143 -2.00 11.04 10.61
CA LEU A 143 -1.71 10.01 9.64
C LEU A 143 -2.94 9.14 9.37
N ILE A 144 -3.17 8.81 8.10
CA ILE A 144 -4.05 7.73 7.67
C ILE A 144 -3.21 6.74 6.89
N LEU A 145 -3.02 5.57 7.48
CA LEU A 145 -2.29 4.46 6.86
C LEU A 145 -3.29 3.52 6.21
N CYS A 146 -3.21 3.41 4.89
CA CYS A 146 -4.04 2.52 4.08
C CYS A 146 -3.15 1.47 3.44
N GLY A 147 -3.61 0.23 3.38
CA GLY A 147 -2.81 -0.73 2.64
C GLY A 147 -3.21 -2.17 2.82
N ASP A 148 -2.38 -3.03 2.26
CA ASP A 148 -2.40 -4.46 2.49
C ASP A 148 -1.24 -4.82 3.43
N TYR A 149 -1.60 -5.13 4.67
CA TYR A 149 -0.63 -5.41 5.73
C TYR A 149 -0.07 -6.83 5.67
N ASN A 150 -0.70 -7.74 4.92
CA ASN A 150 -0.32 -9.15 4.88
C ASN A 150 -0.19 -9.81 6.27
N ILE A 151 -0.90 -9.29 7.27
CA ILE A 151 -0.93 -9.76 8.67
C ILE A 151 -2.37 -9.68 9.15
N CYS A 152 -2.81 -10.73 9.83
CA CYS A 152 -4.03 -10.74 10.63
C CYS A 152 -3.72 -10.28 12.04
N HIS A 153 -4.57 -9.47 12.61
CA HIS A 153 -4.41 -8.99 13.99
C HIS A 153 -4.90 -10.05 15.00
N GLU A 154 -6.07 -10.61 14.71
CA GLU A 154 -6.74 -11.59 15.57
C GLU A 154 -7.28 -12.79 14.77
N PRO A 155 -7.64 -13.89 15.47
CA PRO A 155 -8.24 -15.07 14.80
C PRO A 155 -9.49 -14.79 13.97
N ILE A 156 -10.24 -13.73 14.28
CA ILE A 156 -11.44 -13.35 13.53
C ILE A 156 -11.11 -12.79 12.15
N ASP A 157 -9.89 -12.32 11.96
CA ASP A 157 -9.43 -11.65 10.71
C ASP A 157 -8.99 -12.66 9.64
N ILE A 158 -8.96 -13.96 9.97
CA ILE A 158 -8.51 -14.99 9.06
C ILE A 158 -9.51 -16.15 8.96
N HIS A 159 -9.68 -16.64 7.74
CA HIS A 159 -10.44 -17.87 7.53
C HIS A 159 -9.65 -19.08 8.09
N ASP A 160 -10.30 -19.90 8.93
CA ASP A 160 -9.71 -21.09 9.55
C ASP A 160 -8.38 -20.80 10.30
N PRO A 161 -8.42 -20.08 11.44
CA PRO A 161 -7.23 -19.68 12.18
C PRO A 161 -6.43 -20.89 12.71
N VAL A 162 -7.08 -22.03 12.95
CA VAL A 162 -6.38 -23.25 13.42
C VAL A 162 -5.48 -23.81 12.32
N ARG A 163 -6.01 -23.92 11.09
CA ARG A 163 -5.23 -24.41 9.95
C ARG A 163 -4.13 -23.45 9.52
N ASN A 164 -4.34 -22.16 9.72
CA ASN A 164 -3.41 -21.11 9.30
C ASN A 164 -2.42 -20.68 10.39
N ALA A 165 -2.44 -21.29 11.58
CA ALA A 165 -1.61 -20.90 12.73
C ALA A 165 -0.08 -20.98 12.48
N THR A 166 0.34 -21.67 11.41
CA THR A 166 1.75 -21.82 11.01
C THR A 166 2.04 -21.18 9.66
N ASN A 167 1.09 -20.40 9.11
CA ASN A 167 1.25 -19.74 7.80
C ASN A 167 1.64 -18.27 7.99
N SER A 168 2.50 -17.76 7.10
CA SER A 168 2.82 -16.33 7.05
C SER A 168 1.54 -15.50 6.92
N GLY A 169 1.48 -14.43 7.70
CA GLY A 169 0.30 -13.58 7.88
C GLY A 169 -0.46 -13.86 9.18
N PHE A 170 -0.19 -15.01 9.82
CA PHE A 170 -0.82 -15.38 11.10
C PHE A 170 0.12 -16.16 12.03
N LEU A 171 1.44 -15.99 11.87
CA LEU A 171 2.42 -16.53 12.78
C LEU A 171 2.36 -15.84 14.15
N PRO A 172 2.69 -16.53 15.25
CA PRO A 172 2.70 -15.92 16.60
C PRO A 172 3.53 -14.64 16.70
N GLU A 173 4.65 -14.55 15.96
CA GLU A 173 5.50 -13.36 15.91
C GLU A 173 4.92 -12.21 15.09
N GLU A 174 3.90 -12.46 14.27
CA GLU A 174 3.24 -11.46 13.43
C GLU A 174 1.98 -10.89 14.10
N ILE A 175 1.32 -11.70 14.95
CA ILE A 175 0.08 -11.30 15.61
C ILE A 175 0.32 -10.06 16.48
N GLY A 176 -0.56 -9.07 16.34
CA GLY A 176 -0.44 -7.79 17.05
C GLY A 176 0.45 -6.75 16.38
N ARG A 177 1.19 -7.10 15.32
CA ARG A 177 2.04 -6.16 14.56
C ARG A 177 1.30 -5.43 13.41
N ALA A 178 0.00 -5.67 13.24
CA ALA A 178 -0.84 -4.89 12.34
C ALA A 178 -1.25 -3.51 12.91
N HIS A 179 -0.92 -3.26 14.18
CA HIS A 179 -1.07 -1.94 14.79
C HIS A 179 0.21 -1.13 14.64
N VAL A 180 0.04 0.11 14.23
CA VAL A 180 1.08 1.14 14.20
C VAL A 180 0.62 2.31 15.03
#